data_09ff9f35d5654ee51cba19f39197ab07
#
_entry.id   09ff9f35d5654ee51cba19f39197ab07
#
_cell.length_a   1.000
_cell.length_b   1.000
_cell.length_c   1.000
_cell.angle_alpha   90.00
_cell.angle_beta   90.00
_cell.angle_gamma   90.00
#
_symmetry.space_group_name_H-M   'P 1'
#
loop_
_entity.id
_entity.type
_entity.pdbx_description
1 polymer ?
#
loop_
_entity_poly.entity_id
_entity_poly.type
_entity_poly.pdbx_seq_one_letter_code
_entity_poly.pdbx_strand_id
1 'polypeptide(L)'
;HAEKRGPFLYEHAPVRENCVACHDPHGSNHERLLVAQQPFLCQRCHFSGHGITADNLSSLEGLPVAPTGSTVARSTRNTERGCKQCHLNIHGSNSPSGAYFVR
;
A
#
# COMPACT_ATOMS: atom_id res chain seq x y z
N HIS A 1 0.86 16.48 -14.07
CA HIS A 1 0.87 15.09 -13.52
C HIS A 1 0.23 14.05 -14.47
N ALA A 2 0.23 14.35 -15.79
CA ALA A 2 -0.36 13.45 -16.78
C ALA A 2 0.24 12.03 -16.70
N GLU A 3 1.55 11.95 -16.48
CA GLU A 3 2.27 10.68 -16.36
C GLU A 3 1.84 9.80 -15.15
N LYS A 4 1.15 10.39 -14.19
CA LYS A 4 0.59 9.67 -13.03
C LYS A 4 -0.86 9.23 -13.22
N ARG A 5 -1.50 9.75 -14.27
CA ARG A 5 -2.89 9.41 -14.58
C ARG A 5 -3.04 8.35 -15.67
N GLY A 6 -1.97 8.02 -16.35
CA GLY A 6 -1.98 7.03 -17.41
C GLY A 6 -2.29 7.60 -18.79
N PRO A 7 -2.84 6.79 -19.70
CA PRO A 7 -3.51 5.51 -19.42
C PRO A 7 -2.55 4.37 -19.05
N PHE A 8 -3.00 3.48 -18.16
CA PHE A 8 -2.29 2.27 -17.77
C PHE A 8 -3.12 1.02 -18.07
N LEU A 9 -2.47 -0.09 -18.36
CA LEU A 9 -3.15 -1.39 -18.52
C LEU A 9 -3.75 -1.85 -17.19
N TYR A 10 -3.04 -1.59 -16.10
CA TYR A 10 -3.48 -1.92 -14.75
C TYR A 10 -3.56 -0.62 -13.95
N GLU A 11 -4.77 -0.19 -13.67
CA GLU A 11 -5.02 1.03 -12.93
C GLU A 11 -5.24 0.71 -11.45
N HIS A 12 -4.68 1.55 -10.59
CA HIS A 12 -5.00 1.52 -9.17
C HIS A 12 -6.26 2.37 -8.93
N ALA A 13 -7.34 1.74 -8.49
CA ALA A 13 -8.66 2.36 -8.44
C ALA A 13 -8.68 3.74 -7.73
N PRO A 14 -8.06 3.92 -6.54
CA PRO A 14 -8.05 5.23 -5.88
C PRO A 14 -7.38 6.33 -6.71
N VAL A 15 -6.36 5.97 -7.50
CA VAL A 15 -5.65 6.94 -8.35
C VAL A 15 -6.53 7.43 -9.49
N ARG A 16 -7.32 6.51 -10.07
CA ARG A 16 -8.28 6.85 -11.11
C ARG A 16 -9.40 7.74 -10.57
N GLU A 17 -9.85 7.46 -9.35
CA GLU A 17 -11.01 8.11 -8.76
C GLU A 17 -10.67 9.49 -8.19
N ASN A 18 -9.68 9.57 -7.31
CA ASN A 18 -9.41 10.81 -6.60
C ASN A 18 -7.98 10.90 -6.04
N CYS A 19 -7.20 11.83 -6.55
CA CYS A 19 -5.83 12.09 -6.11
C CYS A 19 -5.75 12.53 -4.63
N VAL A 20 -6.75 13.24 -4.14
CA VAL A 20 -6.76 13.75 -2.75
C VAL A 20 -7.07 12.67 -1.70
N ALA A 21 -7.40 11.46 -2.13
CA ALA A 21 -7.45 10.32 -1.22
C ALA A 21 -6.07 10.03 -0.58
N CYS A 22 -5.00 10.37 -1.30
CA CYS A 22 -3.62 10.14 -0.88
C CYS A 22 -2.79 11.43 -0.75
N HIS A 23 -3.14 12.50 -1.45
CA HIS A 23 -2.38 13.75 -1.48
C HIS A 23 -3.19 14.94 -1.00
N ASP A 24 -2.55 15.80 -0.20
CA ASP A 24 -3.11 17.10 0.16
C ASP A 24 -2.42 18.19 -0.68
N PRO A 25 -3.11 18.77 -1.67
CA PRO A 25 -2.50 19.76 -2.56
C PRO A 25 -2.20 21.10 -1.87
N HIS A 26 -2.82 21.37 -0.71
CA HIS A 26 -2.61 22.60 0.05
C HIS A 26 -1.42 22.53 1.01
N GLY A 27 -0.89 21.36 1.26
CA GLY A 27 0.28 21.16 2.07
C GLY A 27 0.18 19.94 2.97
N SER A 28 1.33 19.35 3.27
CA SER A 28 1.46 18.21 4.17
C SER A 28 2.84 18.20 4.81
N ASN A 29 2.93 17.64 6.02
CA ASN A 29 4.19 17.36 6.71
C ASN A 29 4.88 16.09 6.19
N HIS A 30 4.27 15.39 5.23
CA HIS A 30 4.79 14.16 4.66
C HIS A 30 5.33 14.41 3.25
N GLU A 31 6.34 13.63 2.87
CA GLU A 31 6.89 13.70 1.52
C GLU A 31 5.80 13.59 0.45
N ARG A 32 5.99 14.31 -0.66
CA ARG A 32 5.08 14.27 -1.81
C ARG A 32 3.65 14.66 -1.47
N LEU A 33 3.46 15.50 -0.48
CA LEU A 33 2.15 15.97 -0.02
C LEU A 33 1.20 14.83 0.37
N LEU A 34 1.71 13.74 0.93
CA LEU A 34 0.86 12.64 1.38
C LEU A 34 0.05 13.04 2.61
N VAL A 35 -1.19 12.59 2.68
CA VAL A 35 -2.08 12.82 3.84
C VAL A 35 -1.70 11.97 5.06
N ALA A 36 -0.87 10.95 4.87
CA ALA A 36 -0.32 10.12 5.93
C ALA A 36 0.99 9.47 5.48
N GLN A 37 1.85 9.16 6.43
CA GLN A 37 3.10 8.46 6.16
C GLN A 37 2.86 6.98 5.84
N GLN A 38 3.72 6.41 5.00
CA GLN A 38 3.77 4.96 4.78
C GLN A 38 4.33 4.24 6.01
N PRO A 39 3.85 3.05 6.35
CA PRO A 39 2.87 2.22 5.62
C PRO A 39 1.41 2.58 5.89
N PHE A 40 1.13 3.45 6.85
CA PHE A 40 -0.22 3.77 7.33
C PHE A 40 -1.16 4.25 6.23
N LEU A 41 -0.65 5.03 5.27
CA LEU A 41 -1.44 5.48 4.13
C LEU A 41 -2.05 4.31 3.36
N CYS A 42 -1.25 3.31 3.07
CA CYS A 42 -1.68 2.12 2.32
C CYS A 42 -2.61 1.23 3.15
N GLN A 43 -2.35 1.12 4.43
CA GLN A 43 -3.12 0.33 5.38
C GLN A 43 -4.53 0.87 5.64
N ARG A 44 -4.84 2.09 5.23
CA ARG A 44 -6.22 2.61 5.29
C ARG A 44 -7.20 1.79 4.44
N CYS A 45 -6.71 1.10 3.42
CA CYS A 45 -7.51 0.27 2.50
C CYS A 45 -6.99 -1.17 2.40
N HIS A 46 -5.70 -1.39 2.62
CA HIS A 46 -5.03 -2.69 2.46
C HIS A 46 -4.75 -3.31 3.84
N PHE A 47 -5.78 -3.85 4.49
CA PHE A 47 -5.64 -4.46 5.83
C PHE A 47 -5.11 -5.89 5.78
N SER A 48 -5.32 -6.60 4.68
CA SER A 48 -5.08 -8.04 4.59
C SER A 48 -3.82 -8.42 3.82
N GLY A 49 -3.11 -7.44 3.26
CA GLY A 49 -1.87 -7.69 2.54
C GLY A 49 -0.73 -8.14 3.46
N HIS A 50 0.06 -9.08 2.99
CA HIS A 50 1.27 -9.57 3.69
C HIS A 50 1.03 -10.04 5.12
N GLY A 51 -0.19 -10.50 5.38
CA GLY A 51 -0.49 -11.06 6.68
C GLY A 51 -1.06 -10.10 7.69
N ILE A 52 -1.34 -8.87 7.34
CA ILE A 52 -2.13 -7.99 8.18
C ILE A 52 -3.60 -8.30 7.93
N THR A 53 -4.23 -9.00 8.85
CA THR A 53 -5.69 -9.21 8.85
C THR A 53 -6.28 -8.50 10.06
N ALA A 54 -7.58 -8.20 10.02
CA ALA A 54 -8.27 -7.59 11.14
C ALA A 54 -8.14 -8.42 12.42
N ASP A 55 -8.09 -9.74 12.29
CA ASP A 55 -7.92 -10.67 13.40
C ASP A 55 -6.53 -10.57 14.06
N ASN A 56 -5.56 -10.05 13.34
CA ASN A 56 -4.19 -9.89 13.82
C ASN A 56 -3.93 -8.53 14.49
N LEU A 57 -4.81 -7.55 14.26
CA LEU A 57 -4.78 -6.27 14.95
C LEU A 57 -5.25 -6.38 16.41
N SER A 58 -5.92 -7.48 16.77
CA SER A 58 -6.38 -7.73 18.13
C SER A 58 -5.28 -8.25 19.07
N SER A 59 -4.16 -8.70 18.55
CA SER A 59 -3.01 -9.01 19.39
C SER A 59 -2.30 -7.69 19.74
N LEU A 60 -2.38 -7.32 20.99
CA LEU A 60 -1.77 -6.10 21.58
C LEU A 60 -0.26 -5.98 21.37
N GLU A 61 0.36 -6.99 20.84
CA GLU A 61 1.78 -7.02 20.55
C GLU A 61 2.12 -6.42 19.17
N GLY A 62 1.12 -5.95 18.43
CA GLY A 62 1.30 -5.20 17.18
C GLY A 62 1.94 -5.99 16.04
N LEU A 63 2.17 -7.26 16.24
CA LEU A 63 2.78 -8.13 15.25
C LEU A 63 1.71 -9.01 14.59
N PRO A 64 1.58 -8.94 13.27
CA PRO A 64 0.64 -9.79 12.57
C PRO A 64 1.02 -11.26 12.77
N VAL A 65 0.11 -12.00 13.38
CA VAL A 65 0.24 -13.46 13.55
C VAL A 65 -0.06 -14.15 12.22
N ALA A 66 0.73 -15.14 11.85
CA ALA A 66 0.43 -15.93 10.67
C ALA A 66 -0.93 -16.63 10.84
N PRO A 67 -1.80 -16.68 9.81
CA PRO A 67 -3.01 -17.48 9.88
C PRO A 67 -2.65 -18.90 10.27
N THR A 68 -3.49 -19.50 11.08
CA THR A 68 -3.35 -20.90 11.46
C THR A 68 -3.18 -21.75 10.20
N GLY A 69 -2.09 -22.50 10.10
CA GLY A 69 -1.76 -23.30 8.93
C GLY A 69 -0.88 -22.62 7.88
N SER A 70 -0.54 -21.36 8.06
CA SER A 70 0.45 -20.69 7.17
C SER A 70 1.86 -21.13 7.56
N THR A 71 2.58 -21.67 6.59
CA THR A 71 4.01 -22.01 6.74
C THR A 71 4.94 -20.80 6.55
N VAL A 72 4.37 -19.67 6.13
CA VAL A 72 5.14 -18.45 5.91
C VAL A 72 5.16 -17.65 7.19
N ALA A 73 6.29 -17.68 7.88
CA ALA A 73 6.54 -16.78 9.00
C ALA A 73 6.43 -15.34 8.50
N ARG A 74 5.50 -14.58 9.07
CA ARG A 74 5.37 -13.17 8.75
C ARG A 74 6.56 -12.42 9.33
N SER A 75 7.36 -11.89 8.44
CA SER A 75 8.44 -11.04 8.87
C SER A 75 7.88 -9.69 9.29
N THR A 76 8.14 -9.28 10.52
CA THR A 76 7.90 -7.91 11.01
C THR A 76 8.50 -6.89 10.04
N ARG A 77 9.58 -7.27 9.36
CA ARG A 77 10.19 -6.44 8.32
C ARG A 77 9.25 -6.07 7.18
N ASN A 78 8.23 -6.89 6.89
CA ASN A 78 7.28 -6.60 5.83
C ASN A 78 6.17 -5.64 6.28
N THR A 79 5.85 -5.59 7.57
CA THR A 79 4.84 -4.69 8.12
C THR A 79 5.38 -3.29 8.41
N GLU A 80 6.66 -3.20 8.73
CA GLU A 80 7.33 -1.93 9.07
C GLU A 80 7.94 -1.24 7.84
N ARG A 81 8.13 -1.96 6.74
CA ARG A 81 8.66 -1.37 5.51
C ARG A 81 7.61 -0.57 4.77
N GLY A 82 8.04 0.52 4.17
CA GLY A 82 7.20 1.25 3.21
C GLY A 82 6.81 0.36 2.04
N CYS A 83 5.52 0.26 1.78
CA CYS A 83 4.95 -0.60 0.72
C CYS A 83 5.59 -0.33 -0.65
N LYS A 84 6.00 0.90 -0.90
CA LYS A 84 6.68 1.32 -2.12
C LYS A 84 8.08 0.74 -2.33
N GLN A 85 8.66 0.08 -1.36
CA GLN A 85 9.94 -0.62 -1.59
C GLN A 85 9.78 -1.80 -2.56
N CYS A 86 8.57 -2.37 -2.63
CA CYS A 86 8.23 -3.44 -3.56
C CYS A 86 7.17 -2.99 -4.58
N HIS A 87 6.13 -2.25 -4.15
CA HIS A 87 5.05 -1.77 -5.00
C HIS A 87 5.34 -0.37 -5.53
N LEU A 88 6.20 -0.27 -6.54
CA LEU A 88 6.68 1.02 -7.04
C LEU A 88 5.67 1.74 -7.93
N ASN A 89 4.85 0.99 -8.64
CA ASN A 89 3.97 1.50 -9.69
C ASN A 89 2.55 1.77 -9.19
N ILE A 90 2.40 2.29 -7.97
CA ILE A 90 1.10 2.48 -7.30
C ILE A 90 0.12 3.38 -8.05
N HIS A 91 0.58 4.24 -8.95
CA HIS A 91 -0.30 5.07 -9.77
C HIS A 91 -0.91 4.31 -10.95
N GLY A 92 -0.36 3.18 -11.30
CA GLY A 92 -0.74 2.33 -12.40
C GLY A 92 0.47 1.67 -13.04
N SER A 93 0.25 0.59 -13.76
CA SER A 93 1.33 -0.20 -14.34
C SER A 93 0.99 -0.70 -15.73
N ASN A 94 1.99 -0.72 -16.60
CA ASN A 94 2.01 -1.45 -17.86
C ASN A 94 2.93 -2.68 -17.78
N SER A 95 3.42 -2.98 -16.57
CA SER A 95 4.32 -4.11 -16.34
C SER A 95 3.59 -5.46 -16.44
N PRO A 96 4.26 -6.51 -16.92
CA PRO A 96 3.74 -7.87 -16.86
C PRO A 96 3.37 -8.34 -15.44
N SER A 97 3.89 -7.72 -14.38
CA SER A 97 3.49 -8.00 -13.00
C SER A 97 2.04 -7.62 -12.68
N GLY A 98 1.39 -6.90 -13.57
CA GLY A 98 -0.04 -6.63 -13.52
C GLY A 98 -0.47 -5.76 -12.36
N ALA A 99 -1.62 -6.13 -11.78
CA ALA A 99 -2.27 -5.39 -10.70
C ALA A 99 -1.52 -5.45 -9.35
N TYR A 100 -0.42 -6.16 -9.26
CA TYR A 100 0.41 -6.13 -8.05
C TYR A 100 1.29 -4.89 -7.95
N PHE A 101 1.42 -4.12 -9.03
CA PHE A 101 2.17 -2.87 -9.09
C PHE A 101 3.64 -2.98 -8.62
N VAL A 102 4.19 -4.15 -8.67
CA VAL A 102 5.62 -4.42 -8.42
C VAL A 102 6.44 -4.14 -9.66
N ARG A 103 7.76 -4.15 -9.52
CA ARG A 103 8.69 -4.02 -10.66
C ARG A 103 8.48 -5.11 -11.68
#